data_c4c9267ee154de3b054dc548427e1d9b
#
_entry.id   c4c9267ee154de3b054dc548427e1d9b
#
_cell.length_a   1.000
_cell.length_b   1.000
_cell.length_c   1.000
_cell.angle_alpha   90.00
_cell.angle_beta   90.00
_cell.angle_gamma   90.00
#
_symmetry.space_group_name_H-M   'P 1'
#
loop_
_entity.id
_entity.type
_entity.pdbx_description
1 polymer ?
#
loop_
_entity_poly.entity_id
_entity_poly.type
_entity_poly.pdbx_seq_one_letter_code
_entity_poly.pdbx_strand_id
1 'polypeptide(L)'
;MKSTLAIAVSLVFSVALSAVEASAFTVTGKVNDESGKAIEKASVTLLGKGLRAETDATGSFTLHQDEAVPGTPGDSGQVPGVGQTPGEVQPPVVGGGIDGLAASRSVGFLSVNDGILSFSQSSSAPVRVQVFDMVGNRLLDETLYGTGTVDMKSSIQAKGTYFARVRVGNAQQNFRFKADGSFSAVFGEKARARALLKVGDNDDLRVVANGYDTLTVHLTNLDTNLTLVLKKPAPPQPQYAYGWGLKNDPVPSSGCGKDTKLDYKYRGDKPYIEFKWSKGTRTVRIDIPKSYDKNKPYKLIFGMQCMGGWAGGVQDEGYYGLKQFDKDETVIFVAPEGNGNQAPWAQDDYTLFDELLAYLEGNFCIDSSRVFSTGFSYGSMFSNGLSWNHQEVLRAVAVYETAERNIWLPQRKQMGIGWMGVLGLQDDLCRPEMGRAARDIILELNSEGGKAKNEKAQEYGGNGPHVCYDYTTVDERFPVRWCTQNGGHIWDHKDPGQQQSWVPQTTWDFFNKF
;
A
#
# COMPACT_ATOMS: atom_id res chain seq x y z
N MET A 1 -34.81 55.44 52.33
CA MET A 1 -36.18 55.02 52.05
C MET A 1 -36.57 55.38 50.63
N LYS A 2 -36.62 54.39 49.78
CA LYS A 2 -37.47 54.24 48.58
C LYS A 2 -37.09 52.95 47.92
N SER A 3 -37.91 51.91 48.11
CA SER A 3 -37.91 50.64 47.44
C SER A 3 -38.30 50.84 45.99
N THR A 4 -37.56 50.26 45.08
CA THR A 4 -37.97 50.09 43.69
C THR A 4 -38.06 48.57 43.38
N LEU A 5 -39.32 48.17 43.20
CA LEU A 5 -39.72 46.79 42.83
C LEU A 5 -39.44 46.56 41.35
N ALA A 6 -38.61 45.64 41.04
CA ALA A 6 -38.37 45.20 39.66
C ALA A 6 -39.26 44.00 39.32
N ILE A 7 -40.19 44.19 38.38
CA ILE A 7 -41.08 43.14 37.85
C ILE A 7 -40.32 42.42 36.75
N ALA A 8 -40.05 41.15 36.97
CA ALA A 8 -39.51 40.27 35.94
C ALA A 8 -40.64 39.72 35.07
N VAL A 9 -40.67 40.12 33.80
CA VAL A 9 -41.59 39.57 32.81
C VAL A 9 -40.89 38.37 32.16
N SER A 10 -41.32 37.14 32.47
CA SER A 10 -40.95 35.93 31.80
C SER A 10 -41.70 35.79 30.47
N LEU A 11 -40.99 35.99 29.36
CA LEU A 11 -41.49 35.65 28.03
C LEU A 11 -41.29 34.15 27.81
N VAL A 12 -42.37 33.38 27.84
CA VAL A 12 -42.38 31.98 27.41
C VAL A 12 -42.47 31.98 25.87
N PHE A 13 -41.38 31.70 25.21
CA PHE A 13 -41.39 31.37 23.77
C PHE A 13 -41.81 29.91 23.60
N SER A 14 -43.06 29.69 23.20
CA SER A 14 -43.54 28.42 22.71
C SER A 14 -42.99 28.21 21.29
N VAL A 15 -41.94 27.43 21.15
CA VAL A 15 -41.50 26.93 19.85
C VAL A 15 -42.47 25.80 19.46
N ALA A 16 -43.37 26.08 18.55
CA ALA A 16 -44.15 25.03 17.88
C ALA A 16 -43.20 24.15 17.06
N LEU A 17 -42.92 22.95 17.54
CA LEU A 17 -42.22 21.90 16.80
C LEU A 17 -43.23 21.40 15.75
N SER A 18 -43.13 21.87 14.50
CA SER A 18 -43.84 21.26 13.40
C SER A 18 -43.21 19.88 13.18
N ALA A 19 -43.95 18.82 13.51
CA ALA A 19 -43.61 17.45 13.15
C ALA A 19 -43.56 17.39 11.63
N VAL A 20 -42.42 17.04 11.07
CA VAL A 20 -42.29 16.67 9.66
C VAL A 20 -42.94 15.30 9.54
N GLU A 21 -44.08 15.24 8.86
CA GLU A 21 -44.74 13.97 8.53
C GLU A 21 -43.77 13.12 7.68
N ALA A 22 -43.43 11.93 8.17
CA ALA A 22 -42.65 10.97 7.42
C ALA A 22 -43.60 10.27 6.43
N SER A 23 -43.40 10.44 5.13
CA SER A 23 -44.16 9.72 4.10
C SER A 23 -43.87 8.23 4.13
N ALA A 24 -44.90 7.39 3.94
CA ALA A 24 -44.73 5.96 3.76
C ALA A 24 -43.95 5.68 2.48
N PHE A 25 -43.08 4.67 2.53
CA PHE A 25 -42.38 4.16 1.31
C PHE A 25 -41.96 2.71 1.49
N THR A 26 -41.68 2.05 0.35
CA THR A 26 -41.19 0.66 0.34
C THR A 26 -40.11 0.47 -0.71
N VAL A 27 -38.88 0.18 -0.27
CA VAL A 27 -37.77 -0.24 -1.14
C VAL A 27 -37.67 -1.76 -1.09
N THR A 28 -37.86 -2.42 -2.22
CA THR A 28 -37.67 -3.87 -2.36
C THR A 28 -36.54 -4.15 -3.35
N GLY A 29 -35.99 -5.34 -3.32
CA GLY A 29 -35.02 -5.74 -4.34
C GLY A 29 -34.40 -7.09 -4.11
N LYS A 30 -33.48 -7.44 -5.02
CA LYS A 30 -32.63 -8.62 -4.97
C LYS A 30 -31.17 -8.23 -5.05
N VAL A 31 -30.33 -8.94 -4.29
CA VAL A 31 -28.87 -8.83 -4.32
C VAL A 31 -28.28 -10.12 -4.85
N ASN A 32 -27.57 -10.05 -5.96
CA ASN A 32 -26.92 -11.16 -6.64
C ASN A 32 -25.41 -10.88 -6.78
N ASP A 33 -24.64 -11.91 -7.04
CA ASP A 33 -23.27 -11.75 -7.54
C ASP A 33 -23.24 -11.59 -9.08
N GLU A 34 -22.04 -11.41 -9.65
CA GLU A 34 -21.83 -11.24 -11.09
C GLU A 34 -22.23 -12.48 -11.93
N SER A 35 -22.36 -13.65 -11.31
CA SER A 35 -22.86 -14.89 -11.94
C SER A 35 -24.39 -15.01 -11.90
N GLY A 36 -25.07 -14.06 -11.24
CA GLY A 36 -26.52 -14.09 -11.03
C GLY A 36 -26.95 -14.92 -9.81
N LYS A 37 -26.01 -15.43 -9.01
CA LYS A 37 -26.29 -16.19 -7.80
C LYS A 37 -26.75 -15.25 -6.69
N ALA A 38 -27.85 -15.59 -6.00
CA ALA A 38 -28.38 -14.84 -4.88
C ALA A 38 -27.37 -14.76 -3.72
N ILE A 39 -27.25 -13.59 -3.09
CA ILE A 39 -26.41 -13.36 -1.90
C ILE A 39 -27.32 -13.26 -0.68
N GLU A 40 -27.28 -14.28 0.17
CA GLU A 40 -27.98 -14.34 1.46
C GLU A 40 -27.21 -13.53 2.51
N LYS A 41 -27.94 -12.94 3.49
CA LYS A 41 -27.38 -12.16 4.62
C LYS A 41 -26.53 -10.94 4.22
N ALA A 42 -26.79 -10.39 3.04
CA ALA A 42 -26.27 -9.09 2.70
C ALA A 42 -27.01 -8.01 3.51
N SER A 43 -26.27 -7.13 4.17
CA SER A 43 -26.85 -6.02 4.92
C SER A 43 -27.19 -4.88 3.96
N VAL A 44 -28.47 -4.52 3.89
CA VAL A 44 -29.00 -3.44 3.05
C VAL A 44 -29.45 -2.31 3.96
N THR A 45 -28.92 -1.10 3.76
CA THR A 45 -29.18 0.06 4.63
C THR A 45 -29.50 1.30 3.82
N LEU A 46 -30.61 1.98 4.12
CA LEU A 46 -30.87 3.35 3.69
C LEU A 46 -30.14 4.31 4.63
N LEU A 47 -29.14 5.01 4.14
CA LEU A 47 -28.19 5.76 4.96
C LEU A 47 -28.83 6.99 5.61
N GLY A 48 -29.65 7.73 4.88
CA GLY A 48 -30.31 8.96 5.39
C GLY A 48 -31.43 8.66 6.38
N LYS A 49 -32.15 7.55 6.19
CA LYS A 49 -33.29 7.15 7.03
C LYS A 49 -32.89 6.14 8.13
N GLY A 50 -31.70 5.54 8.05
CA GLY A 50 -31.19 4.57 9.03
C GLY A 50 -31.93 3.22 9.04
N LEU A 51 -32.75 2.94 8.03
CA LEU A 51 -33.46 1.69 7.89
C LEU A 51 -32.53 0.59 7.37
N ARG A 52 -32.64 -0.61 7.98
CA ARG A 52 -31.79 -1.74 7.63
C ARG A 52 -32.61 -3.03 7.43
N ALA A 53 -32.22 -3.83 6.47
CA ALA A 53 -32.71 -5.20 6.27
C ALA A 53 -31.51 -6.11 5.94
N GLU A 54 -31.71 -7.43 6.07
CA GLU A 54 -30.81 -8.45 5.54
C GLU A 54 -31.50 -9.19 4.41
N THR A 55 -30.73 -9.61 3.42
CA THR A 55 -31.27 -10.44 2.34
C THR A 55 -31.52 -11.86 2.82
N ASP A 56 -32.63 -12.44 2.33
CA ASP A 56 -32.98 -13.84 2.55
C ASP A 56 -32.18 -14.81 1.63
N ALA A 57 -32.48 -16.10 1.69
CA ALA A 57 -31.82 -17.13 0.88
C ALA A 57 -32.01 -16.96 -0.64
N THR A 58 -32.98 -16.16 -1.07
CA THR A 58 -33.21 -15.80 -2.49
C THR A 58 -32.55 -14.48 -2.88
N GLY A 59 -31.78 -13.85 -1.96
CA GLY A 59 -31.17 -12.53 -2.11
C GLY A 59 -32.15 -11.38 -1.98
N SER A 60 -33.41 -11.64 -1.60
CA SER A 60 -34.46 -10.61 -1.55
C SER A 60 -34.42 -9.80 -0.24
N PHE A 61 -34.73 -8.52 -0.32
CA PHE A 61 -34.87 -7.63 0.84
C PHE A 61 -36.07 -6.71 0.69
N THR A 62 -36.55 -6.19 1.84
CA THR A 62 -37.58 -5.15 1.92
C THR A 62 -37.22 -4.17 3.03
N LEU A 63 -37.20 -2.88 2.71
CA LEU A 63 -37.12 -1.74 3.64
C LEU A 63 -38.43 -0.98 3.57
N HIS A 64 -39.14 -0.87 4.68
CA HIS A 64 -40.45 -0.22 4.75
C HIS A 64 -40.50 0.80 5.86
N GLN A 65 -41.16 1.91 5.61
CA GLN A 65 -41.50 2.94 6.61
C GLN A 65 -42.98 3.27 6.48
N ASP A 66 -43.72 3.14 7.59
CA ASP A 66 -45.12 3.54 7.67
C ASP A 66 -45.26 5.06 7.75
N GLU A 67 -46.42 5.56 7.34
CA GLU A 67 -46.80 6.95 7.54
C GLU A 67 -46.90 7.28 9.05
N ALA A 68 -46.30 8.37 9.48
CA ALA A 68 -46.45 8.83 10.87
C ALA A 68 -47.90 9.25 11.13
N VAL A 69 -48.65 8.46 11.91
CA VAL A 69 -50.00 8.80 12.34
C VAL A 69 -49.90 9.99 13.33
N PRO A 70 -50.58 11.11 13.11
CA PRO A 70 -50.62 12.22 14.09
C PRO A 70 -51.24 11.71 15.40
N GLY A 71 -50.45 11.73 16.48
CA GLY A 71 -50.76 11.06 17.73
C GLY A 71 -51.99 11.63 18.42
N THR A 72 -52.88 10.72 18.83
CA THR A 72 -53.81 10.91 19.97
C THR A 72 -53.01 10.60 21.26
N PRO A 73 -53.07 11.44 22.30
CA PRO A 73 -52.37 11.15 23.56
C PRO A 73 -53.16 10.12 24.36
N GLY A 74 -52.51 9.00 24.66
CA GLY A 74 -52.93 8.07 25.74
C GLY A 74 -53.34 6.70 25.26
N ASP A 75 -52.48 5.74 25.42
CA ASP A 75 -52.75 4.57 26.28
C ASP A 75 -51.46 3.74 26.44
N SER A 76 -51.11 3.47 27.68
CA SER A 76 -50.00 2.59 28.08
C SER A 76 -50.43 1.13 27.98
N GLY A 77 -50.22 0.51 26.83
CA GLY A 77 -50.40 -0.94 26.63
C GLY A 77 -49.11 -1.70 26.81
N GLN A 78 -49.02 -2.51 27.84
CA GLN A 78 -47.94 -3.45 28.13
C GLN A 78 -47.71 -4.42 26.96
N VAL A 79 -46.47 -4.54 26.53
CA VAL A 79 -45.98 -5.69 25.73
C VAL A 79 -45.33 -6.70 26.65
N PRO A 80 -45.61 -8.01 26.52
CA PRO A 80 -45.09 -9.04 27.44
C PRO A 80 -43.59 -9.29 27.20
N GLY A 81 -42.89 -9.49 28.32
CA GLY A 81 -41.47 -9.52 28.50
C GLY A 81 -40.67 -10.46 27.62
N VAL A 82 -39.54 -9.97 27.20
CA VAL A 82 -38.34 -10.75 26.93
C VAL A 82 -37.25 -10.24 27.85
N GLY A 83 -36.56 -11.19 28.49
CA GLY A 83 -35.74 -11.04 29.67
C GLY A 83 -34.64 -9.97 29.58
N GLN A 84 -34.51 -9.26 30.64
CA GLN A 84 -33.42 -8.32 30.90
C GLN A 84 -32.10 -9.11 31.11
N THR A 85 -31.11 -8.80 30.33
CA THR A 85 -29.71 -9.02 30.70
C THR A 85 -29.16 -7.69 31.28
N PRO A 86 -28.45 -7.74 32.41
CA PRO A 86 -28.04 -6.51 33.11
C PRO A 86 -26.77 -5.94 32.49
N GLY A 87 -26.78 -4.62 32.28
CA GLY A 87 -25.57 -3.79 32.33
C GLY A 87 -24.89 -3.48 31.03
N GLU A 88 -25.53 -2.73 30.15
CA GLU A 88 -24.83 -2.00 29.10
C GLU A 88 -24.53 -0.57 29.58
N VAL A 89 -23.28 -0.36 29.96
CA VAL A 89 -22.75 0.97 30.26
C VAL A 89 -22.54 1.68 28.94
N GLN A 90 -23.30 2.73 28.67
CA GLN A 90 -23.07 3.61 27.52
C GLN A 90 -21.63 4.16 27.57
N PRO A 91 -20.84 4.02 26.48
CA PRO A 91 -19.51 4.63 26.43
C PRO A 91 -19.63 6.15 26.43
N PRO A 92 -18.69 6.87 27.06
CA PRO A 92 -18.72 8.32 27.12
C PRO A 92 -18.61 8.91 25.72
N VAL A 93 -19.56 9.79 25.39
CA VAL A 93 -19.53 10.63 24.19
C VAL A 93 -18.33 11.56 24.29
N VAL A 94 -17.26 11.25 23.56
CA VAL A 94 -16.12 12.16 23.44
C VAL A 94 -16.48 13.20 22.38
N GLY A 95 -17.09 14.30 22.81
CA GLY A 95 -17.37 15.46 21.99
C GLY A 95 -16.06 16.18 21.64
N GLY A 96 -15.56 15.97 20.43
CA GLY A 96 -14.59 16.87 19.81
C GLY A 96 -15.30 17.58 18.66
N GLY A 97 -15.76 18.82 18.88
CA GLY A 97 -16.45 19.59 17.85
C GLY A 97 -15.55 19.85 16.65
N ILE A 98 -16.09 19.73 15.44
CA ILE A 98 -15.44 20.13 14.18
C ILE A 98 -15.88 21.53 13.76
N ASP A 99 -15.91 22.47 14.72
CA ASP A 99 -16.35 23.84 14.46
C ASP A 99 -15.59 24.52 13.32
N GLY A 100 -14.32 24.16 13.14
CA GLY A 100 -13.48 24.65 12.03
C GLY A 100 -13.89 24.17 10.64
N LEU A 101 -14.40 22.93 10.50
CA LEU A 101 -14.89 22.40 9.22
C LEU A 101 -16.35 22.80 8.94
N ALA A 102 -17.17 22.91 9.97
CA ALA A 102 -18.55 23.38 9.84
C ALA A 102 -18.67 24.85 9.40
N ALA A 103 -17.63 25.65 9.66
CA ALA A 103 -17.57 27.05 9.24
C ALA A 103 -17.10 27.20 7.76
N SER A 104 -16.56 26.16 7.14
CA SER A 104 -16.21 26.17 5.73
C SER A 104 -17.47 26.06 4.88
N ARG A 105 -17.79 27.09 4.11
CA ARG A 105 -18.94 27.11 3.17
C ARG A 105 -18.87 26.04 2.08
N SER A 106 -17.78 25.27 2.02
CA SER A 106 -17.49 24.26 0.99
C SER A 106 -17.92 22.84 1.37
N VAL A 107 -18.15 22.54 2.66
CA VAL A 107 -18.61 21.22 3.10
C VAL A 107 -20.10 21.28 3.43
N GLY A 108 -20.89 20.60 2.63
CA GLY A 108 -22.34 20.50 2.83
C GLY A 108 -22.72 19.58 4.00
N PHE A 109 -21.96 18.50 4.16
CA PHE A 109 -22.18 17.46 5.17
C PHE A 109 -20.89 16.70 5.46
N LEU A 110 -20.64 16.36 6.72
CA LEU A 110 -19.58 15.47 7.16
C LEU A 110 -20.07 14.65 8.36
N SER A 111 -20.03 13.34 8.27
CA SER A 111 -20.37 12.45 9.39
C SER A 111 -19.44 11.25 9.44
N VAL A 112 -19.30 10.68 10.62
CA VAL A 112 -18.63 9.37 10.81
C VAL A 112 -19.60 8.46 11.52
N ASN A 113 -19.84 7.32 10.94
CA ASN A 113 -20.64 6.26 11.55
C ASN A 113 -19.95 4.92 11.34
N ASP A 114 -19.76 4.17 12.40
CA ASP A 114 -19.10 2.86 12.41
C ASP A 114 -17.74 2.82 11.66
N GLY A 115 -16.93 3.90 11.81
CA GLY A 115 -15.63 4.03 11.16
C GLY A 115 -15.66 4.47 9.69
N ILE A 116 -16.86 4.72 9.15
CA ILE A 116 -17.02 5.27 7.82
C ILE A 116 -17.24 6.76 7.90
N LEU A 117 -16.34 7.52 7.30
CA LEU A 117 -16.48 8.94 7.07
C LEU A 117 -17.30 9.17 5.81
N SER A 118 -18.46 9.80 5.93
CA SER A 118 -19.28 10.23 4.80
C SER A 118 -19.24 11.74 4.67
N PHE A 119 -19.10 12.24 3.46
CA PHE A 119 -19.06 13.69 3.20
C PHE A 119 -19.74 14.03 1.89
N SER A 120 -20.31 15.23 1.86
CA SER A 120 -20.83 15.87 0.66
C SER A 120 -20.37 17.30 0.61
N GLN A 121 -19.83 17.72 -0.52
CA GLN A 121 -19.42 19.11 -0.74
C GLN A 121 -19.83 19.59 -2.12
N SER A 122 -20.12 20.89 -2.20
CA SER A 122 -20.50 21.56 -3.45
C SER A 122 -19.31 22.22 -4.15
N SER A 123 -18.11 22.18 -3.55
CA SER A 123 -16.90 22.77 -4.11
C SER A 123 -15.98 21.73 -4.74
N SER A 124 -15.12 22.17 -5.65
CA SER A 124 -14.07 21.34 -6.26
C SER A 124 -12.86 21.10 -5.34
N ALA A 125 -12.89 21.58 -4.09
CA ALA A 125 -11.78 21.38 -3.15
C ALA A 125 -11.66 19.90 -2.73
N PRO A 126 -10.44 19.34 -2.68
CA PRO A 126 -10.26 17.97 -2.23
C PRO A 126 -10.60 17.81 -0.73
N VAL A 127 -11.19 16.66 -0.40
CA VAL A 127 -11.29 16.17 0.98
C VAL A 127 -10.18 15.14 1.18
N ARG A 128 -9.19 15.44 2.00
CA ARG A 128 -8.12 14.52 2.36
C ARG A 128 -8.36 13.94 3.74
N VAL A 129 -8.36 12.62 3.83
CA VAL A 129 -8.57 11.86 5.06
C VAL A 129 -7.32 11.05 5.38
N GLN A 130 -6.78 11.24 6.57
CA GLN A 130 -5.60 10.54 7.04
C GLN A 130 -5.90 9.90 8.39
N VAL A 131 -5.48 8.64 8.60
CA VAL A 131 -5.58 7.92 9.87
C VAL A 131 -4.19 7.57 10.37
N PHE A 132 -3.97 7.75 11.67
CA PHE A 132 -2.69 7.49 12.33
C PHE A 132 -2.89 6.62 13.57
N ASP A 133 -1.90 5.79 13.89
CA ASP A 133 -1.80 5.11 15.17
C ASP A 133 -1.31 6.05 16.29
N MET A 134 -1.20 5.53 17.52
CA MET A 134 -0.77 6.30 18.69
C MET A 134 0.71 6.73 18.66
N VAL A 135 1.53 6.10 17.82
CA VAL A 135 2.95 6.44 17.67
C VAL A 135 3.21 7.30 16.44
N GLY A 136 2.16 7.65 15.69
CA GLY A 136 2.20 8.58 14.57
C GLY A 136 2.40 7.94 13.19
N ASN A 137 2.40 6.61 13.09
CA ASN A 137 2.42 5.96 11.79
C ASN A 137 1.11 6.22 11.06
N ARG A 138 1.21 6.56 9.79
CA ARG A 138 0.05 6.81 8.93
C ARG A 138 -0.45 5.50 8.36
N LEU A 139 -1.71 5.18 8.64
CA LEU A 139 -2.39 3.95 8.23
C LEU A 139 -3.28 4.15 7.00
N LEU A 140 -3.80 5.37 6.80
CA LEU A 140 -4.66 5.74 5.68
C LEU A 140 -4.30 7.14 5.21
N ASP A 141 -4.33 7.37 3.89
CA ASP A 141 -4.22 8.70 3.28
C ASP A 141 -5.00 8.71 1.96
N GLU A 142 -6.22 9.19 2.01
CA GLU A 142 -7.10 9.25 0.84
C GLU A 142 -7.47 10.69 0.52
N THR A 143 -7.58 10.98 -0.78
CA THR A 143 -8.04 12.28 -1.29
C THR A 143 -9.18 12.06 -2.26
N LEU A 144 -10.32 12.66 -1.97
CA LEU A 144 -11.57 12.50 -2.68
C LEU A 144 -12.14 13.85 -3.09
N TYR A 145 -13.05 13.86 -4.05
CA TYR A 145 -13.70 15.06 -4.58
C TYR A 145 -15.22 14.86 -4.60
N GLY A 146 -15.97 15.94 -4.41
CA GLY A 146 -17.42 15.91 -4.47
C GLY A 146 -18.06 15.23 -3.25
N THR A 147 -18.91 14.24 -3.49
CA THR A 147 -19.56 13.44 -2.44
C THR A 147 -18.92 12.06 -2.38
N GLY A 148 -18.63 11.56 -1.18
CA GLY A 148 -17.98 10.28 -1.03
C GLY A 148 -17.96 9.74 0.40
N THR A 149 -17.43 8.52 0.53
CA THR A 149 -17.23 7.84 1.81
C THR A 149 -15.81 7.32 1.91
N VAL A 150 -15.26 7.31 3.13
CA VAL A 150 -13.96 6.68 3.44
C VAL A 150 -14.17 5.70 4.58
N ASP A 151 -13.84 4.44 4.36
CA ASP A 151 -13.80 3.44 5.42
C ASP A 151 -12.45 3.52 6.15
N MET A 152 -12.47 4.23 7.28
CA MET A 152 -11.27 4.41 8.10
C MET A 152 -10.85 3.14 8.85
N LYS A 153 -11.73 2.12 8.95
CA LYS A 153 -11.42 0.83 9.59
C LYS A 153 -10.66 -0.11 8.65
N SER A 154 -10.81 0.02 7.34
CA SER A 154 -10.16 -0.87 6.38
C SER A 154 -8.64 -0.92 6.53
N SER A 155 -8.05 0.16 7.03
CA SER A 155 -6.61 0.28 7.30
C SER A 155 -6.19 -0.07 8.74
N ILE A 156 -7.16 -0.43 9.62
CA ILE A 156 -6.92 -0.69 11.04
C ILE A 156 -7.00 -2.19 11.32
N GLN A 157 -5.88 -2.80 11.67
CA GLN A 157 -5.78 -4.25 11.93
C GLN A 157 -5.91 -4.63 13.41
N ALA A 158 -5.81 -3.68 14.34
CA ALA A 158 -5.80 -3.96 15.77
C ALA A 158 -6.81 -3.10 16.53
N LYS A 159 -7.33 -3.64 17.64
CA LYS A 159 -8.10 -2.84 18.60
C LYS A 159 -7.18 -1.81 19.25
N GLY A 160 -7.64 -0.56 19.34
CA GLY A 160 -6.82 0.50 19.90
C GLY A 160 -7.40 1.89 19.74
N THR A 161 -6.59 2.88 20.08
CA THR A 161 -6.90 4.30 19.88
C THR A 161 -6.13 4.82 18.67
N TYR A 162 -6.82 5.59 17.84
CA TYR A 162 -6.31 6.13 16.58
C TYR A 162 -6.65 7.61 16.46
N PHE A 163 -5.92 8.31 15.59
CA PHE A 163 -6.20 9.68 15.22
C PHE A 163 -6.58 9.77 13.75
N ALA A 164 -7.64 10.50 13.46
CA ALA A 164 -7.98 10.86 12.10
C ALA A 164 -7.78 12.37 11.90
N ARG A 165 -7.29 12.72 10.72
CA ARG A 165 -7.15 14.08 10.24
C ARG A 165 -7.95 14.22 8.95
N VAL A 166 -8.92 15.14 8.96
CA VAL A 166 -9.71 15.49 7.77
C VAL A 166 -9.36 16.91 7.36
N ARG A 167 -8.99 17.10 6.10
CA ARG A 167 -8.68 18.41 5.52
C ARG A 167 -9.59 18.67 4.33
N VAL A 168 -10.19 19.86 4.28
CA VAL A 168 -10.99 20.35 3.16
C VAL A 168 -10.52 21.75 2.79
N GLY A 169 -9.87 21.88 1.64
CA GLY A 169 -9.21 23.14 1.29
C GLY A 169 -8.20 23.56 2.37
N ASN A 170 -8.39 24.75 2.93
CA ASN A 170 -7.54 25.30 4.00
C ASN A 170 -8.01 24.91 5.43
N ALA A 171 -9.18 24.29 5.57
CA ALA A 171 -9.71 23.87 6.87
C ALA A 171 -9.21 22.46 7.21
N GLN A 172 -8.82 22.25 8.49
CA GLN A 172 -8.35 20.97 8.98
C GLN A 172 -8.97 20.68 10.35
N GLN A 173 -9.39 19.44 10.54
CA GLN A 173 -9.84 18.92 11.82
C GLN A 173 -9.15 17.62 12.17
N ASN A 174 -8.78 17.45 13.43
CA ASN A 174 -8.23 16.22 13.98
C ASN A 174 -9.18 15.68 15.05
N PHE A 175 -9.36 14.38 15.12
CA PHE A 175 -10.12 13.74 16.19
C PHE A 175 -9.52 12.39 16.55
N ARG A 176 -9.74 11.96 17.78
CA ARG A 176 -9.31 10.68 18.31
C ARG A 176 -10.50 9.74 18.38
N PHE A 177 -10.32 8.50 18.00
CA PHE A 177 -11.33 7.46 18.07
C PHE A 177 -10.75 6.12 18.53
N LYS A 178 -11.63 5.23 19.00
CA LYS A 178 -11.27 3.85 19.35
C LYS A 178 -11.81 2.91 18.30
N ALA A 179 -10.97 1.97 17.84
CA ALA A 179 -11.37 0.84 17.01
C ALA A 179 -11.54 -0.39 17.91
N ASP A 180 -12.72 -0.53 18.50
CA ASP A 180 -13.10 -1.66 19.39
C ASP A 180 -14.23 -2.51 18.81
N GLY A 181 -14.64 -2.25 17.56
CA GLY A 181 -15.71 -2.96 16.86
C GLY A 181 -17.00 -2.13 16.73
N SER A 182 -17.17 -1.09 17.54
CA SER A 182 -18.24 -0.10 17.39
C SER A 182 -17.62 1.29 17.30
N PHE A 183 -17.62 1.91 16.15
CA PHE A 183 -17.10 3.24 15.97
C PHE A 183 -18.18 4.16 15.41
N SER A 184 -18.60 5.14 16.19
CA SER A 184 -19.42 6.24 15.70
C SER A 184 -18.91 7.56 16.27
N ALA A 185 -18.83 8.58 15.44
CA ALA A 185 -18.62 9.96 15.87
C ALA A 185 -19.53 10.88 15.06
N VAL A 186 -20.29 11.70 15.74
CA VAL A 186 -21.16 12.71 15.12
C VAL A 186 -20.53 14.09 15.32
N PHE A 187 -20.38 14.83 14.26
CA PHE A 187 -19.70 16.12 14.23
C PHE A 187 -20.69 17.28 14.16
N GLY A 188 -20.79 18.03 15.28
CA GLY A 188 -21.47 19.31 15.37
C GLY A 188 -23.01 19.26 15.44
N GLU A 189 -23.61 20.01 16.37
CA GLU A 189 -25.07 20.12 16.52
C GLU A 189 -25.76 20.70 15.28
N LYS A 190 -25.08 21.56 14.51
CA LYS A 190 -25.63 22.14 13.26
C LYS A 190 -25.67 21.13 12.11
N ALA A 191 -24.80 20.12 12.08
CA ALA A 191 -24.89 19.04 11.11
C ALA A 191 -26.11 18.14 11.39
N ARG A 192 -26.42 17.91 12.67
CA ARG A 192 -27.60 17.15 13.09
C ARG A 192 -28.91 17.84 12.70
N ALA A 193 -29.00 19.14 12.87
CA ALA A 193 -30.19 19.92 12.52
C ALA A 193 -30.42 20.03 10.99
N ARG A 194 -29.35 20.03 10.18
CA ARG A 194 -29.46 20.06 8.71
C ARG A 194 -29.73 18.69 8.09
N ALA A 195 -29.26 17.62 8.69
CA ALA A 195 -29.60 16.24 8.27
C ALA A 195 -31.10 15.95 8.50
N LEU A 196 -31.72 16.57 9.52
CA LEU A 196 -33.15 16.46 9.81
C LEU A 196 -34.05 17.36 8.93
N LEU A 197 -33.49 18.31 8.17
CA LEU A 197 -34.24 19.30 7.41
C LEU A 197 -34.36 19.01 5.90
N LYS A 198 -33.93 17.88 5.41
CA LYS A 198 -34.20 17.39 4.04
C LYS A 198 -34.53 15.90 4.04
N VAL A 199 -35.67 15.54 4.58
CA VAL A 199 -36.37 14.31 4.22
C VAL A 199 -36.99 14.58 2.84
N GLY A 200 -36.18 14.40 1.79
CA GLY A 200 -36.67 14.29 0.42
C GLY A 200 -36.96 12.81 0.12
N ASP A 201 -37.69 12.55 -0.95
CA ASP A 201 -38.03 11.22 -1.44
C ASP A 201 -36.79 10.49 -2.04
N ASN A 202 -35.58 10.89 -1.68
CA ASN A 202 -34.31 10.33 -2.13
C ASN A 202 -33.44 9.91 -0.93
N ASP A 203 -32.65 8.87 -1.11
CA ASP A 203 -31.69 8.37 -0.13
C ASP A 203 -30.59 7.53 -0.82
N ASP A 204 -29.50 7.27 -0.11
CA ASP A 204 -28.46 6.35 -0.56
C ASP A 204 -28.68 4.95 0.05
N LEU A 205 -28.83 3.95 -0.81
CA LEU A 205 -28.94 2.56 -0.43
C LEU A 205 -27.55 1.93 -0.47
N ARG A 206 -27.11 1.43 0.67
CA ARG A 206 -25.82 0.75 0.82
C ARG A 206 -26.03 -0.74 1.04
N VAL A 207 -25.28 -1.56 0.30
CA VAL A 207 -25.30 -3.02 0.41
C VAL A 207 -23.91 -3.52 0.76
N VAL A 208 -23.83 -4.31 1.83
CA VAL A 208 -22.59 -4.93 2.31
C VAL A 208 -22.79 -6.42 2.46
N ALA A 209 -21.92 -7.23 1.86
CA ALA A 209 -21.89 -8.67 2.07
C ALA A 209 -20.45 -9.16 2.24
N ASN A 210 -20.26 -10.21 3.05
CA ASN A 210 -18.93 -10.76 3.29
C ASN A 210 -18.34 -11.33 1.99
N GLY A 211 -17.11 -10.93 1.66
CA GLY A 211 -16.41 -11.36 0.44
C GLY A 211 -16.82 -10.62 -0.83
N TYR A 212 -17.53 -9.47 -0.70
CA TYR A 212 -17.93 -8.62 -1.81
C TYR A 212 -17.58 -7.15 -1.53
N ASP A 213 -17.36 -6.39 -2.60
CA ASP A 213 -17.24 -4.93 -2.52
C ASP A 213 -18.56 -4.30 -2.06
N THR A 214 -18.44 -3.25 -1.27
CA THR A 214 -19.61 -2.47 -0.84
C THR A 214 -20.21 -1.73 -2.04
N LEU A 215 -21.51 -1.91 -2.26
CA LEU A 215 -22.27 -1.18 -3.27
C LEU A 215 -23.06 -0.05 -2.63
N THR A 216 -22.97 1.17 -3.18
CA THR A 216 -23.85 2.28 -2.82
C THR A 216 -24.59 2.77 -4.05
N VAL A 217 -25.92 2.89 -3.95
CA VAL A 217 -26.80 3.34 -5.02
C VAL A 217 -27.62 4.52 -4.54
N HIS A 218 -27.57 5.64 -5.26
CA HIS A 218 -28.40 6.78 -4.99
C HIS A 218 -29.83 6.53 -5.51
N LEU A 219 -30.82 6.55 -4.62
CA LEU A 219 -32.22 6.38 -4.93
C LEU A 219 -32.91 7.75 -5.03
N THR A 220 -33.43 8.06 -6.19
CA THR A 220 -34.22 9.28 -6.42
C THR A 220 -35.71 9.08 -6.12
N ASN A 221 -36.12 7.84 -5.87
CA ASN A 221 -37.46 7.43 -5.45
C ASN A 221 -37.34 6.26 -4.47
N LEU A 222 -38.01 6.31 -3.35
CA LEU A 222 -37.97 5.27 -2.32
C LEU A 222 -39.07 4.20 -2.51
N ASP A 223 -40.06 4.42 -3.34
CA ASP A 223 -40.97 3.36 -3.80
C ASP A 223 -40.41 2.69 -5.06
N THR A 224 -39.51 1.74 -4.84
CA THR A 224 -38.76 1.13 -5.95
C THR A 224 -38.44 -0.34 -5.72
N ASN A 225 -38.22 -1.06 -6.83
CA ASN A 225 -37.78 -2.44 -6.82
C ASN A 225 -36.45 -2.55 -7.60
N LEU A 226 -35.40 -3.09 -6.95
CA LEU A 226 -34.03 -3.04 -7.42
C LEU A 226 -33.47 -4.44 -7.68
N THR A 227 -32.64 -4.54 -8.72
CA THR A 227 -31.74 -5.68 -8.88
C THR A 227 -30.32 -5.17 -8.71
N LEU A 228 -29.65 -5.59 -7.65
CA LEU A 228 -28.32 -5.14 -7.25
C LEU A 228 -27.30 -6.25 -7.48
N VAL A 229 -26.18 -5.91 -8.07
CA VAL A 229 -25.10 -6.87 -8.34
C VAL A 229 -23.87 -6.45 -7.55
N LEU A 230 -23.45 -7.30 -6.61
CA LEU A 230 -22.18 -7.12 -5.89
C LEU A 230 -21.04 -7.78 -6.64
N LYS A 231 -19.92 -7.10 -6.69
CA LYS A 231 -18.68 -7.62 -7.25
C LYS A 231 -17.82 -8.19 -6.14
N LYS A 232 -17.09 -9.25 -6.43
CA LYS A 232 -16.01 -9.67 -5.55
C LYS A 232 -14.89 -8.64 -5.63
N PRO A 233 -14.24 -8.31 -4.47
CA PRO A 233 -13.06 -7.47 -4.52
C PRO A 233 -12.08 -8.09 -5.51
N ALA A 234 -11.55 -7.28 -6.41
CA ALA A 234 -10.39 -7.71 -7.18
C ALA A 234 -9.31 -8.14 -6.16
N PRO A 235 -8.59 -9.26 -6.39
CA PRO A 235 -7.46 -9.61 -5.56
C PRO A 235 -6.59 -8.36 -5.38
N PRO A 236 -6.14 -8.02 -4.16
CA PRO A 236 -5.30 -6.85 -3.95
C PRO A 236 -4.11 -6.98 -4.88
N GLN A 237 -4.09 -6.13 -5.88
CA GLN A 237 -3.00 -6.09 -6.85
C GLN A 237 -1.83 -5.42 -6.16
N PRO A 238 -0.67 -6.08 -5.97
CA PRO A 238 0.51 -5.40 -5.51
C PRO A 238 0.77 -4.21 -6.43
N GLN A 239 1.02 -3.04 -5.86
CA GLN A 239 1.34 -1.84 -6.65
C GLN A 239 2.80 -1.90 -7.06
N TYR A 240 3.09 -2.64 -8.12
CA TYR A 240 4.39 -2.62 -8.76
C TYR A 240 4.50 -1.37 -9.65
N ALA A 241 5.68 -0.75 -9.69
CA ALA A 241 5.96 0.37 -10.59
C ALA A 241 5.93 -0.04 -12.08
N TYR A 242 5.95 -1.33 -12.36
CA TYR A 242 5.93 -1.96 -13.68
C TYR A 242 4.65 -2.78 -13.89
N GLY A 243 4.34 -3.07 -15.15
CA GLY A 243 3.16 -3.85 -15.53
C GLY A 243 3.22 -5.32 -15.08
N TRP A 244 2.11 -6.01 -15.28
CA TRP A 244 1.97 -7.44 -14.98
C TRP A 244 2.67 -8.30 -16.04
N GLY A 245 3.22 -9.43 -15.60
CA GLY A 245 3.89 -10.39 -16.46
C GLY A 245 5.41 -10.34 -16.35
N LEU A 246 6.08 -11.29 -17.00
CA LEU A 246 7.53 -11.39 -16.98
C LEU A 246 8.18 -10.31 -17.86
N LYS A 247 7.58 -10.06 -19.04
CA LYS A 247 7.99 -8.98 -19.94
C LYS A 247 6.83 -8.02 -20.17
N ASN A 248 7.09 -6.75 -20.02
CA ASN A 248 6.17 -5.66 -20.26
C ASN A 248 6.83 -4.60 -21.14
N ASP A 249 6.03 -3.71 -21.70
CA ASP A 249 6.56 -2.51 -22.37
C ASP A 249 7.38 -1.67 -21.39
N PRO A 250 8.41 -0.97 -21.84
CA PRO A 250 9.18 -0.07 -21.00
C PRO A 250 8.30 0.97 -20.32
N VAL A 251 8.58 1.24 -19.06
CA VAL A 251 7.92 2.30 -18.26
C VAL A 251 8.87 3.48 -18.14
N PRO A 252 8.74 4.51 -19.00
CA PRO A 252 9.67 5.63 -19.00
C PRO A 252 9.61 6.43 -17.70
N SER A 253 10.78 6.70 -17.10
CA SER A 253 10.90 7.55 -15.93
C SER A 253 10.66 9.02 -16.25
N SER A 254 10.53 9.84 -15.21
CA SER A 254 10.28 11.29 -15.35
C SER A 254 11.42 12.06 -16.02
N GLY A 255 12.61 11.48 -16.12
CA GLY A 255 13.79 12.05 -16.80
C GLY A 255 13.78 11.89 -18.31
N CYS A 256 12.89 11.04 -18.86
CA CYS A 256 12.81 10.85 -20.31
C CYS A 256 12.47 12.16 -21.03
N GLY A 257 13.15 12.41 -22.14
CA GLY A 257 13.05 13.64 -22.94
C GLY A 257 13.79 14.84 -22.37
N LYS A 258 14.36 14.76 -21.16
CA LYS A 258 15.09 15.86 -20.51
C LYS A 258 16.59 15.76 -20.74
N ASP A 259 17.26 16.91 -20.76
CA ASP A 259 18.71 16.94 -20.76
C ASP A 259 19.24 16.66 -19.35
N THR A 260 20.21 15.77 -19.27
CA THR A 260 20.85 15.40 -18.00
C THR A 260 21.70 16.57 -17.48
N LYS A 261 21.53 16.90 -16.20
CA LYS A 261 22.23 18.01 -15.52
C LYS A 261 23.11 17.52 -14.36
N LEU A 262 23.89 16.46 -14.60
CA LEU A 262 24.78 15.93 -13.56
C LEU A 262 26.15 16.60 -13.63
N ASP A 263 26.68 16.95 -12.45
CA ASP A 263 28.05 17.40 -12.28
C ASP A 263 28.99 16.18 -12.16
N TYR A 264 29.47 15.70 -13.31
CA TYR A 264 30.38 14.56 -13.36
C TYR A 264 31.78 14.94 -12.90
N LYS A 265 32.30 14.13 -11.98
CA LYS A 265 33.71 14.07 -11.65
C LYS A 265 34.32 12.78 -12.21
N TYR A 266 35.64 12.74 -12.30
CA TYR A 266 36.32 11.62 -12.95
C TYR A 266 37.45 11.08 -12.06
N ARG A 267 37.59 9.76 -12.05
CA ARG A 267 38.77 9.05 -11.55
C ARG A 267 39.40 8.33 -12.76
N GLY A 268 40.45 8.93 -13.34
CA GLY A 268 40.91 8.56 -14.67
C GLY A 268 39.85 8.87 -15.72
N ASP A 269 39.41 7.85 -16.45
CA ASP A 269 38.33 7.92 -17.45
C ASP A 269 36.94 7.53 -16.89
N LYS A 270 36.86 7.19 -15.59
CA LYS A 270 35.66 6.66 -14.96
C LYS A 270 34.85 7.74 -14.25
N PRO A 271 33.61 7.99 -14.69
CA PRO A 271 32.77 9.04 -14.12
C PRO A 271 32.17 8.65 -12.75
N TYR A 272 31.94 9.66 -11.94
CA TYR A 272 31.17 9.59 -10.71
C TYR A 272 30.50 10.91 -10.39
N ILE A 273 29.55 10.91 -9.48
CA ILE A 273 28.90 12.10 -8.93
C ILE A 273 29.01 12.11 -7.40
N GLU A 274 28.98 13.30 -6.82
CA GLU A 274 28.78 13.51 -5.39
C GLU A 274 27.29 13.72 -5.16
N PHE A 275 26.60 12.65 -4.81
CA PHE A 275 25.16 12.68 -4.57
C PHE A 275 24.85 13.20 -3.17
N LYS A 276 24.13 14.32 -3.11
CA LYS A 276 23.64 14.89 -1.86
C LYS A 276 22.26 14.34 -1.55
N TRP A 277 22.16 13.64 -0.43
CA TRP A 277 20.91 13.06 0.09
C TRP A 277 20.56 13.63 1.46
N SER A 278 19.44 13.26 2.05
CA SER A 278 18.89 13.84 3.29
C SER A 278 19.82 13.72 4.51
N LYS A 279 20.73 12.71 4.53
CA LYS A 279 21.65 12.45 5.65
C LYS A 279 23.14 12.70 5.32
N GLY A 280 23.45 13.35 4.20
CA GLY A 280 24.83 13.69 3.85
C GLY A 280 25.12 13.68 2.36
N THR A 281 26.37 13.33 2.01
CA THR A 281 26.82 13.21 0.63
C THR A 281 27.47 11.85 0.43
N ARG A 282 27.18 11.19 -0.68
CA ARG A 282 27.79 9.93 -1.09
C ARG A 282 28.39 10.04 -2.48
N THR A 283 29.57 9.50 -2.66
CA THR A 283 30.13 9.26 -4.00
C THR A 283 29.33 8.15 -4.66
N VAL A 284 28.89 8.38 -5.88
CA VAL A 284 28.15 7.39 -6.68
C VAL A 284 28.87 7.20 -8.00
N ARG A 285 29.39 6.01 -8.25
CA ARG A 285 29.98 5.62 -9.54
C ARG A 285 28.85 5.37 -10.52
N ILE A 286 29.02 5.84 -11.74
CA ILE A 286 27.98 5.74 -12.76
C ILE A 286 28.61 5.55 -14.13
N ASP A 287 28.14 4.53 -14.85
CA ASP A 287 28.51 4.28 -16.23
C ASP A 287 27.27 4.37 -17.11
N ILE A 288 27.30 5.31 -18.03
CA ILE A 288 26.20 5.59 -18.94
C ILE A 288 26.62 5.10 -20.33
N PRO A 289 25.71 4.54 -21.13
CA PRO A 289 25.97 4.22 -22.53
C PRO A 289 26.58 5.39 -23.30
N LYS A 290 27.56 5.12 -24.14
CA LYS A 290 28.19 6.16 -24.99
C LYS A 290 27.18 6.73 -25.98
N SER A 291 26.25 5.86 -26.43
CA SER A 291 25.14 6.20 -27.34
C SER A 291 23.87 6.61 -26.59
N TYR A 292 23.98 7.12 -25.34
CA TYR A 292 22.81 7.48 -24.53
C TYR A 292 21.88 8.44 -25.27
N ASP A 293 20.60 8.04 -25.39
CA ASP A 293 19.49 8.84 -25.93
C ASP A 293 18.46 9.08 -24.83
N LYS A 294 18.24 10.35 -24.50
CA LYS A 294 17.28 10.76 -23.47
C LYS A 294 15.82 10.36 -23.77
N ASN A 295 15.51 9.92 -24.99
CA ASN A 295 14.17 9.48 -25.37
C ASN A 295 14.01 7.94 -25.35
N LYS A 296 15.13 7.21 -25.13
CA LYS A 296 15.13 5.73 -25.04
C LYS A 296 15.22 5.31 -23.58
N PRO A 297 14.24 4.56 -23.02
CA PRO A 297 14.33 4.05 -21.66
C PRO A 297 15.43 2.99 -21.51
N TYR A 298 16.30 3.16 -20.52
CA TYR A 298 17.42 2.27 -20.21
C TYR A 298 17.16 1.46 -18.95
N LYS A 299 17.61 0.22 -18.92
CA LYS A 299 17.69 -0.58 -17.69
C LYS A 299 18.62 0.11 -16.69
N LEU A 300 18.38 -0.07 -15.40
CA LEU A 300 19.22 0.43 -14.32
C LEU A 300 19.71 -0.73 -13.46
N ILE A 301 21.03 -0.89 -13.32
CA ILE A 301 21.63 -1.93 -12.47
C ILE A 301 22.48 -1.28 -11.38
N PHE A 302 22.12 -1.53 -10.11
CA PHE A 302 22.91 -1.18 -8.95
C PHE A 302 23.88 -2.29 -8.60
N GLY A 303 25.17 -1.96 -8.42
CA GLY A 303 26.20 -2.83 -7.88
C GLY A 303 26.56 -2.41 -6.46
N MET A 304 26.26 -3.25 -5.47
CA MET A 304 26.47 -2.96 -4.04
C MET A 304 27.79 -3.58 -3.57
N GLN A 305 28.72 -2.75 -3.03
CA GLN A 305 30.03 -3.20 -2.56
C GLN A 305 29.96 -4.14 -1.37
N CYS A 306 30.92 -5.04 -1.26
CA CYS A 306 31.11 -5.89 -0.08
C CYS A 306 31.86 -5.17 1.06
N MET A 307 31.96 -5.82 2.22
CA MET A 307 32.84 -5.39 3.31
C MET A 307 34.29 -5.37 2.80
N GLY A 308 35.04 -4.34 3.15
CA GLY A 308 36.41 -4.14 2.66
C GLY A 308 36.52 -3.64 1.21
N GLY A 309 35.40 -3.61 0.48
CA GLY A 309 35.32 -3.06 -0.88
C GLY A 309 35.00 -1.56 -0.90
N TRP A 310 34.80 -1.04 -2.10
CA TRP A 310 34.40 0.34 -2.37
C TRP A 310 33.72 0.44 -3.75
N ALA A 311 32.91 1.46 -3.94
CA ALA A 311 32.12 1.61 -5.19
C ALA A 311 32.99 1.68 -6.46
N GLY A 312 34.19 2.29 -6.35
CA GLY A 312 35.12 2.31 -7.47
C GLY A 312 35.68 0.94 -7.85
N GLY A 313 35.83 0.00 -6.90
CA GLY A 313 36.18 -1.40 -7.17
C GLY A 313 35.06 -2.09 -7.96
N VAL A 314 33.81 -1.90 -7.53
CA VAL A 314 32.64 -2.42 -8.28
C VAL A 314 32.60 -1.90 -9.72
N GLN A 315 32.88 -0.60 -9.93
CA GLN A 315 32.99 -0.02 -11.27
C GLN A 315 34.16 -0.60 -12.05
N ASP A 316 35.32 -0.79 -11.39
CA ASP A 316 36.54 -1.33 -12.02
C ASP A 316 36.36 -2.77 -12.50
N GLU A 317 35.62 -3.59 -11.75
CA GLU A 317 35.25 -4.97 -12.09
C GLU A 317 34.08 -5.03 -13.10
N GLY A 318 33.55 -3.90 -13.55
CA GLY A 318 32.42 -3.85 -14.47
C GLY A 318 31.12 -4.31 -13.85
N TYR A 319 30.87 -3.92 -12.61
CA TYR A 319 29.64 -4.25 -11.86
C TYR A 319 29.43 -5.76 -11.76
N TYR A 320 30.40 -6.42 -11.12
CA TYR A 320 30.47 -7.87 -11.05
C TYR A 320 30.48 -8.55 -12.43
N GLY A 321 31.20 -7.95 -13.39
CA GLY A 321 31.35 -8.45 -14.74
C GLY A 321 30.14 -8.31 -15.66
N LEU A 322 29.05 -7.69 -15.21
CA LEU A 322 27.82 -7.57 -16.01
C LEU A 322 27.98 -6.64 -17.22
N LYS A 323 28.75 -5.57 -17.07
CA LYS A 323 28.93 -4.54 -18.12
C LYS A 323 29.49 -5.13 -19.43
N GLN A 324 30.29 -6.19 -19.37
CA GLN A 324 30.85 -6.83 -20.57
C GLN A 324 29.78 -7.46 -21.48
N PHE A 325 28.58 -7.76 -20.95
CA PHE A 325 27.49 -8.38 -21.71
C PHE A 325 26.53 -7.34 -22.31
N ASP A 326 26.58 -6.09 -21.89
CA ASP A 326 25.77 -4.99 -22.45
C ASP A 326 26.38 -4.46 -23.76
N LYS A 327 26.39 -5.30 -24.81
CA LYS A 327 26.95 -4.96 -26.12
C LYS A 327 26.12 -3.89 -26.87
N ASP A 328 24.82 -3.85 -26.59
CA ASP A 328 23.86 -2.98 -27.25
C ASP A 328 23.66 -1.65 -26.50
N GLU A 329 24.48 -1.41 -25.45
CA GLU A 329 24.44 -0.19 -24.64
C GLU A 329 22.99 0.14 -24.16
N THR A 330 22.38 -0.83 -23.43
CA THR A 330 20.99 -0.76 -22.98
C THR A 330 20.84 -0.51 -21.47
N VAL A 331 21.97 -0.40 -20.76
CA VAL A 331 21.99 -0.35 -19.29
C VAL A 331 22.78 0.87 -18.79
N ILE A 332 22.21 1.56 -17.80
CA ILE A 332 22.93 2.47 -16.92
C ILE A 332 23.38 1.68 -15.69
N PHE A 333 24.66 1.68 -15.39
CA PHE A 333 25.24 1.01 -14.23
C PHE A 333 25.59 2.01 -13.13
N VAL A 334 25.27 1.70 -11.90
CA VAL A 334 25.46 2.59 -10.74
C VAL A 334 26.02 1.80 -9.56
N ALA A 335 27.04 2.34 -8.89
CA ALA A 335 27.53 1.82 -7.63
C ALA A 335 27.66 2.97 -6.62
N PRO A 336 26.74 3.07 -5.64
CA PRO A 336 26.87 4.01 -4.54
C PRO A 336 27.97 3.55 -3.58
N GLU A 337 28.75 4.50 -3.02
CA GLU A 337 29.70 4.20 -1.96
C GLU A 337 28.95 3.84 -0.68
N GLY A 338 29.40 2.81 0.01
CA GLY A 338 28.84 2.44 1.31
C GLY A 338 29.25 3.38 2.43
N ASN A 339 28.76 3.13 3.64
CA ASN A 339 29.10 3.89 4.84
C ASN A 339 30.40 3.35 5.48
N GLY A 340 31.51 3.50 4.77
CA GLY A 340 32.83 2.97 5.16
C GLY A 340 33.02 1.50 4.81
N ASN A 341 34.16 0.93 5.22
CA ASN A 341 34.63 -0.37 4.75
C ASN A 341 34.15 -1.57 5.58
N GLN A 342 33.89 -1.36 6.88
CA GLN A 342 33.61 -2.48 7.81
C GLN A 342 32.14 -2.89 7.82
N ALA A 343 31.24 -1.92 7.74
CA ALA A 343 29.79 -2.14 7.67
C ALA A 343 29.20 -1.18 6.64
N PRO A 344 29.41 -1.43 5.34
CA PRO A 344 29.07 -0.46 4.29
C PRO A 344 27.58 -0.17 4.18
N TRP A 345 26.71 -1.04 4.66
CA TRP A 345 25.26 -0.90 4.52
C TRP A 345 24.56 -1.01 5.87
N ALA A 346 23.71 -0.03 6.18
CA ALA A 346 22.95 0.07 7.41
C ALA A 346 21.49 0.50 7.13
N GLN A 347 20.70 0.69 8.17
CA GLN A 347 19.29 1.07 8.05
C GLN A 347 19.07 2.34 7.19
N ASP A 348 19.92 3.33 7.37
CA ASP A 348 19.79 4.61 6.66
C ASP A 348 20.03 4.49 5.14
N ASP A 349 20.78 3.48 4.73
CA ASP A 349 21.13 3.30 3.32
C ASP A 349 19.94 2.85 2.45
N TYR A 350 18.83 2.37 3.05
CA TYR A 350 17.56 2.16 2.34
C TYR A 350 16.95 3.50 1.89
N THR A 351 17.02 4.54 2.74
CA THR A 351 16.64 5.91 2.35
C THR A 351 17.58 6.49 1.29
N LEU A 352 18.89 6.20 1.40
CA LEU A 352 19.86 6.57 0.36
C LEU A 352 19.48 5.95 -0.98
N PHE A 353 19.09 4.67 -1.00
CA PHE A 353 18.67 3.97 -2.22
C PHE A 353 17.43 4.64 -2.83
N ASP A 354 16.40 4.92 -2.03
CA ASP A 354 15.16 5.57 -2.50
C ASP A 354 15.43 6.96 -3.10
N GLU A 355 16.20 7.79 -2.40
CA GLU A 355 16.52 9.14 -2.85
C GLU A 355 17.43 9.13 -4.09
N LEU A 356 18.38 8.19 -4.15
CA LEU A 356 19.26 8.04 -5.31
C LEU A 356 18.49 7.52 -6.53
N LEU A 357 17.61 6.54 -6.36
CA LEU A 357 16.76 6.05 -7.45
C LEU A 357 15.89 7.17 -8.02
N ALA A 358 15.19 7.92 -7.17
CA ALA A 358 14.36 9.05 -7.59
C ALA A 358 15.18 10.14 -8.30
N TYR A 359 16.40 10.39 -7.83
CA TYR A 359 17.31 11.34 -8.47
C TYR A 359 17.75 10.88 -9.86
N LEU A 360 18.11 9.60 -10.01
CA LEU A 360 18.50 9.02 -11.29
C LEU A 360 17.34 9.00 -12.28
N GLU A 361 16.16 8.59 -11.84
CA GLU A 361 14.93 8.60 -12.65
C GLU A 361 14.48 10.00 -13.07
N GLY A 362 14.83 11.02 -12.29
CA GLY A 362 14.58 12.43 -12.62
C GLY A 362 15.55 13.03 -13.64
N ASN A 363 16.75 12.45 -13.80
CA ASN A 363 17.85 12.96 -14.62
C ASN A 363 18.13 12.11 -15.87
N PHE A 364 17.73 10.85 -15.89
CA PHE A 364 17.92 9.93 -17.01
C PHE A 364 16.61 9.33 -17.47
N CYS A 365 16.55 8.95 -18.73
CA CYS A 365 15.46 8.13 -19.25
C CYS A 365 15.70 6.68 -18.84
N ILE A 366 15.15 6.30 -17.68
CA ILE A 366 15.23 4.95 -17.12
C ILE A 366 13.92 4.22 -17.39
N ASP A 367 14.01 2.95 -17.69
CA ASP A 367 12.88 2.05 -17.64
C ASP A 367 12.62 1.66 -16.18
N SER A 368 11.66 2.32 -15.53
CA SER A 368 11.31 2.09 -14.12
C SER A 368 10.82 0.66 -13.85
N SER A 369 10.48 -0.10 -14.90
CA SER A 369 10.12 -1.52 -14.81
C SER A 369 11.32 -2.48 -14.85
N ARG A 370 12.53 -1.96 -15.08
CA ARG A 370 13.77 -2.75 -15.21
C ARG A 370 14.91 -2.15 -14.39
N VAL A 371 14.63 -1.98 -13.09
CA VAL A 371 15.60 -1.58 -12.07
C VAL A 371 16.03 -2.84 -11.31
N PHE A 372 17.34 -3.08 -11.24
CA PHE A 372 17.94 -4.28 -10.66
C PHE A 372 18.98 -3.92 -9.61
N SER A 373 19.20 -4.81 -8.63
CA SER A 373 20.29 -4.70 -7.68
C SER A 373 21.09 -5.99 -7.60
N THR A 374 22.41 -5.88 -7.52
CA THR A 374 23.32 -7.01 -7.33
C THR A 374 24.41 -6.66 -6.35
N GLY A 375 25.02 -7.66 -5.74
CA GLY A 375 26.12 -7.48 -4.82
C GLY A 375 26.74 -8.79 -4.37
N PHE A 376 27.90 -8.66 -3.73
CA PHE A 376 28.64 -9.76 -3.12
C PHE A 376 28.73 -9.57 -1.61
N SER A 377 28.63 -10.65 -0.83
CA SER A 377 28.84 -10.64 0.61
C SER A 377 27.94 -9.61 1.30
N TYR A 378 28.48 -8.61 2.00
CA TYR A 378 27.73 -7.54 2.66
C TYR A 378 26.83 -6.74 1.66
N GLY A 379 27.33 -6.52 0.42
CA GLY A 379 26.54 -5.89 -0.64
C GLY A 379 25.40 -6.78 -1.13
N SER A 380 25.59 -8.10 -1.12
CA SER A 380 24.51 -9.05 -1.44
C SER A 380 23.44 -9.09 -0.35
N MET A 381 23.84 -9.01 0.92
CA MET A 381 22.89 -8.91 2.04
C MET A 381 22.04 -7.64 1.94
N PHE A 382 22.62 -6.51 1.52
CA PHE A 382 21.88 -5.27 1.31
C PHE A 382 20.92 -5.39 0.12
N SER A 383 21.38 -5.94 -1.02
CA SER A 383 20.50 -6.24 -2.17
C SER A 383 19.37 -7.20 -1.80
N ASN A 384 19.67 -8.22 -0.96
CA ASN A 384 18.66 -9.12 -0.41
C ASN A 384 17.66 -8.38 0.50
N GLY A 385 18.14 -7.46 1.33
CA GLY A 385 17.28 -6.60 2.16
C GLY A 385 16.37 -5.70 1.32
N LEU A 386 16.87 -5.13 0.23
CA LEU A 386 16.05 -4.39 -0.74
C LEU A 386 14.94 -5.27 -1.35
N SER A 387 15.20 -6.56 -1.58
CA SER A 387 14.18 -7.50 -2.06
C SER A 387 13.02 -7.75 -1.08
N TRP A 388 13.16 -7.33 0.19
CA TRP A 388 12.13 -7.52 1.21
C TRP A 388 11.09 -6.39 1.26
N ASN A 389 11.44 -5.18 0.82
CA ASN A 389 10.55 -4.01 0.98
C ASN A 389 10.57 -3.00 -0.18
N HIS A 390 11.37 -3.25 -1.24
CA HIS A 390 11.45 -2.38 -2.43
C HIS A 390 10.92 -3.05 -3.71
N GLN A 391 10.07 -4.09 -3.57
CA GLN A 391 9.48 -4.83 -4.69
C GLN A 391 8.63 -3.94 -5.62
N GLU A 392 8.18 -2.79 -5.14
CA GLU A 392 7.42 -1.81 -5.94
C GLU A 392 8.27 -1.12 -7.01
N VAL A 393 9.58 -1.01 -6.76
CA VAL A 393 10.53 -0.29 -7.64
C VAL A 393 11.64 -1.19 -8.18
N LEU A 394 11.97 -2.30 -7.52
CA LEU A 394 12.93 -3.29 -8.00
C LEU A 394 12.24 -4.42 -8.75
N ARG A 395 12.75 -4.71 -9.95
CA ARG A 395 12.28 -5.84 -10.76
C ARG A 395 12.84 -7.17 -10.29
N ALA A 396 14.15 -7.18 -10.03
CA ALA A 396 14.85 -8.37 -9.54
C ALA A 396 16.16 -8.01 -8.81
N VAL A 397 16.63 -8.96 -8.02
CA VAL A 397 17.97 -8.92 -7.42
C VAL A 397 18.76 -10.15 -7.76
N ALA A 398 20.10 -10.01 -7.85
CA ALA A 398 21.04 -11.12 -7.91
C ALA A 398 22.05 -10.98 -6.76
N VAL A 399 22.13 -11.99 -5.90
CA VAL A 399 22.89 -11.95 -4.66
C VAL A 399 23.92 -13.06 -4.62
N TYR A 400 25.19 -12.69 -4.37
CA TYR A 400 26.30 -13.62 -4.38
C TYR A 400 26.85 -13.78 -2.97
N GLU A 401 26.90 -15.01 -2.48
CA GLU A 401 27.30 -15.35 -1.10
C GLU A 401 26.54 -14.51 -0.08
N THR A 402 25.21 -14.62 -0.09
CA THR A 402 24.32 -13.82 0.76
C THR A 402 23.99 -14.52 2.07
N ALA A 403 23.47 -13.74 3.01
CA ALA A 403 22.88 -14.21 4.25
C ALA A 403 21.56 -13.48 4.53
N GLU A 404 20.66 -14.14 5.25
CA GLU A 404 19.40 -13.57 5.76
C GLU A 404 19.57 -12.83 7.10
N ARG A 405 20.80 -12.63 7.54
CA ARG A 405 21.21 -12.01 8.82
C ARG A 405 22.52 -11.26 8.65
N ASN A 406 23.11 -10.79 9.77
CA ASN A 406 24.41 -10.10 9.84
C ASN A 406 24.41 -8.68 9.28
N ILE A 407 23.25 -8.16 8.89
CA ILE A 407 22.99 -6.78 8.49
C ILE A 407 21.63 -6.35 9.06
N TRP A 408 21.40 -5.05 9.21
CA TRP A 408 20.04 -4.57 9.45
C TRP A 408 19.15 -4.89 8.25
N LEU A 409 18.01 -5.52 8.49
CA LEU A 409 17.05 -5.92 7.46
C LEU A 409 15.70 -5.26 7.73
N PRO A 410 15.00 -4.78 6.68
CA PRO A 410 13.71 -4.14 6.83
C PRO A 410 12.60 -5.16 7.11
N GLN A 411 11.43 -4.66 7.51
CA GLN A 411 10.24 -5.48 7.57
C GLN A 411 9.84 -5.91 6.14
N ARG A 412 9.51 -7.19 5.99
CA ARG A 412 9.10 -7.76 4.69
C ARG A 412 7.71 -7.30 4.28
N LYS A 413 7.59 -6.82 3.05
CA LYS A 413 6.29 -6.68 2.37
C LYS A 413 5.87 -8.04 1.82
N GLN A 414 4.56 -8.29 1.77
CA GLN A 414 3.99 -9.51 1.19
C GLN A 414 3.85 -9.35 -0.34
N MET A 415 4.98 -9.20 -1.01
CA MET A 415 5.08 -8.98 -2.45
C MET A 415 6.18 -9.87 -3.04
N GLY A 416 5.95 -10.39 -4.24
CA GLY A 416 6.95 -11.16 -4.98
C GLY A 416 7.99 -10.27 -5.67
N ILE A 417 9.16 -10.86 -5.97
CA ILE A 417 10.26 -10.22 -6.71
C ILE A 417 11.09 -11.28 -7.42
N GLY A 418 11.63 -10.96 -8.60
CA GLY A 418 12.65 -11.81 -9.23
C GLY A 418 13.89 -11.91 -8.33
N TRP A 419 14.41 -13.12 -8.08
CA TRP A 419 15.54 -13.32 -7.19
C TRP A 419 16.46 -14.43 -7.69
N MET A 420 17.73 -14.12 -7.76
CA MET A 420 18.78 -15.08 -8.09
C MET A 420 19.81 -15.13 -6.97
N GLY A 421 20.12 -16.32 -6.46
CA GLY A 421 21.18 -16.54 -5.49
C GLY A 421 22.31 -17.38 -6.08
N VAL A 422 23.54 -17.00 -5.78
CA VAL A 422 24.77 -17.77 -6.06
C VAL A 422 25.42 -18.11 -4.74
N LEU A 423 25.78 -19.37 -4.56
CA LEU A 423 26.34 -19.86 -3.32
C LEU A 423 27.49 -20.86 -3.57
N GLY A 424 28.63 -20.60 -2.94
CA GLY A 424 29.71 -21.56 -2.75
C GLY A 424 29.43 -22.48 -1.56
N LEU A 425 29.39 -23.80 -1.78
CA LEU A 425 29.09 -24.76 -0.71
C LEU A 425 30.22 -24.92 0.35
N GLN A 426 31.35 -24.25 0.13
CA GLN A 426 32.49 -24.18 1.05
C GLN A 426 32.64 -22.76 1.64
N ASP A 427 31.61 -21.91 1.50
CA ASP A 427 31.61 -20.57 2.12
C ASP A 427 31.55 -20.71 3.64
N ASP A 428 32.54 -20.19 4.34
CA ASP A 428 32.67 -20.22 5.79
C ASP A 428 32.25 -18.89 6.48
N LEU A 429 32.01 -17.84 5.69
CA LEU A 429 31.54 -16.53 6.14
C LEU A 429 30.01 -16.39 6.00
N CYS A 430 29.49 -16.50 4.77
CA CYS A 430 28.06 -16.62 4.50
C CYS A 430 27.73 -18.09 4.28
N ARG A 431 27.73 -18.86 5.38
CA ARG A 431 27.59 -20.32 5.32
C ARG A 431 26.37 -20.76 4.53
N PRO A 432 26.41 -21.94 3.88
CA PRO A 432 25.36 -22.41 2.98
C PRO A 432 23.93 -22.38 3.55
N GLU A 433 23.79 -22.63 4.86
CA GLU A 433 22.48 -22.54 5.52
C GLU A 433 21.92 -21.12 5.54
N MET A 434 22.76 -20.06 5.58
CA MET A 434 22.33 -18.66 5.55
C MET A 434 21.79 -18.29 4.15
N GLY A 435 22.51 -18.67 3.11
CA GLY A 435 22.06 -18.46 1.72
C GLY A 435 20.76 -19.19 1.42
N ARG A 436 20.63 -20.45 1.88
CA ARG A 436 19.38 -21.21 1.74
C ARG A 436 18.22 -20.56 2.51
N ALA A 437 18.46 -20.03 3.70
CA ALA A 437 17.44 -19.31 4.47
C ALA A 437 17.00 -18.02 3.76
N ALA A 438 17.92 -17.26 3.16
CA ALA A 438 17.57 -16.09 2.33
C ALA A 438 16.69 -16.48 1.14
N ARG A 439 17.05 -17.53 0.41
CA ARG A 439 16.24 -18.11 -0.68
C ARG A 439 14.85 -18.52 -0.21
N ASP A 440 14.75 -19.25 0.88
CA ASP A 440 13.49 -19.81 1.38
C ASP A 440 12.49 -18.73 1.79
N ILE A 441 12.96 -17.58 2.27
CA ILE A 441 12.14 -16.39 2.51
C ILE A 441 11.51 -15.89 1.21
N ILE A 442 12.29 -15.83 0.13
CA ILE A 442 11.78 -15.38 -1.18
C ILE A 442 10.82 -16.41 -1.79
N LEU A 443 11.10 -17.69 -1.65
CA LEU A 443 10.17 -18.74 -2.10
C LEU A 443 8.81 -18.65 -1.41
N GLU A 444 8.80 -18.26 -0.13
CA GLU A 444 7.57 -18.01 0.61
C GLU A 444 6.79 -16.82 0.03
N LEU A 445 7.47 -15.72 -0.30
CA LEU A 445 6.85 -14.54 -0.88
C LEU A 445 6.38 -14.73 -2.33
N ASN A 446 7.13 -15.51 -3.12
CA ASN A 446 6.90 -15.68 -4.55
C ASN A 446 5.94 -16.82 -4.90
N SER A 447 5.32 -17.48 -3.92
CA SER A 447 4.39 -18.59 -4.16
C SER A 447 3.19 -18.54 -3.24
N GLU A 448 2.02 -18.94 -3.76
CA GLU A 448 0.79 -19.03 -2.99
C GLU A 448 0.96 -19.99 -1.81
N GLY A 449 0.71 -19.50 -0.60
CA GLY A 449 0.86 -20.28 0.63
C GLY A 449 2.28 -20.78 0.89
N GLY A 450 3.29 -20.20 0.24
CA GLY A 450 4.69 -20.61 0.41
C GLY A 450 5.04 -21.99 -0.16
N LYS A 451 4.22 -22.53 -1.07
CA LYS A 451 4.38 -23.91 -1.62
C LYS A 451 5.72 -24.16 -2.28
N ALA A 452 6.37 -23.13 -2.83
CA ALA A 452 7.67 -23.28 -3.49
C ALA A 452 8.80 -23.70 -2.53
N LYS A 453 8.66 -23.48 -1.24
CA LYS A 453 9.62 -23.97 -0.22
C LYS A 453 9.69 -25.50 -0.16
N ASN A 454 8.65 -26.20 -0.63
CA ASN A 454 8.63 -27.66 -0.67
C ASN A 454 9.27 -28.24 -1.93
N GLU A 455 9.56 -27.40 -2.92
CA GLU A 455 10.27 -27.79 -4.14
C GLU A 455 11.75 -27.94 -3.84
N LYS A 456 12.30 -29.12 -4.12
CA LYS A 456 13.72 -29.42 -3.85
C LYS A 456 14.57 -28.97 -5.02
N ALA A 457 15.35 -27.91 -4.81
CA ALA A 457 16.36 -27.51 -5.78
C ALA A 457 17.43 -28.58 -5.93
N GLN A 458 17.83 -28.81 -7.17
CA GLN A 458 19.08 -29.50 -7.43
C GLN A 458 20.24 -28.56 -7.06
N GLU A 459 21.15 -29.02 -6.22
CA GLU A 459 22.40 -28.33 -5.88
C GLU A 459 23.61 -29.09 -6.39
N TYR A 460 24.76 -28.43 -6.40
CA TYR A 460 26.02 -29.02 -6.79
C TYR A 460 26.33 -30.30 -5.98
N GLY A 461 26.59 -31.39 -6.67
CA GLY A 461 26.76 -32.73 -6.09
C GLY A 461 28.20 -33.20 -5.85
N GLY A 462 29.19 -32.31 -5.97
CA GLY A 462 30.59 -32.61 -5.66
C GLY A 462 31.50 -32.79 -6.89
N ASN A 463 30.96 -32.98 -8.09
CA ASN A 463 31.73 -33.15 -9.33
C ASN A 463 31.13 -32.35 -10.49
N GLY A 464 31.97 -31.83 -11.38
CA GLY A 464 31.51 -31.14 -12.60
C GLY A 464 31.36 -29.63 -12.45
N PRO A 465 30.62 -29.00 -13.37
CA PRO A 465 30.35 -27.56 -13.35
C PRO A 465 29.35 -27.17 -12.24
N HIS A 466 29.17 -25.87 -12.05
CA HIS A 466 28.09 -25.32 -11.21
C HIS A 466 26.71 -25.87 -11.59
N VAL A 467 25.78 -25.82 -10.68
CA VAL A 467 24.38 -26.22 -10.90
C VAL A 467 23.49 -25.03 -10.61
N CYS A 468 22.69 -24.64 -11.59
CA CYS A 468 21.61 -23.65 -11.42
C CYS A 468 20.25 -24.34 -11.52
N TYR A 469 19.36 -24.03 -10.59
CA TYR A 469 18.00 -24.55 -10.54
C TYR A 469 17.01 -23.40 -10.63
N ASP A 470 16.13 -23.43 -11.63
CA ASP A 470 15.00 -22.49 -11.74
C ASP A 470 13.77 -23.13 -11.08
N TYR A 471 13.21 -22.47 -10.05
CA TYR A 471 12.01 -22.95 -9.36
C TYR A 471 10.80 -22.87 -10.27
N THR A 472 9.98 -23.93 -10.26
CA THR A 472 8.82 -24.07 -11.15
C THR A 472 7.49 -23.78 -10.47
N THR A 473 7.44 -23.79 -9.14
CA THR A 473 6.24 -23.60 -8.35
C THR A 473 6.06 -22.17 -7.80
N VAL A 474 6.96 -21.25 -8.19
CA VAL A 474 6.82 -19.82 -7.96
C VAL A 474 5.90 -19.19 -9.01
N ASP A 475 5.39 -18.02 -8.72
CA ASP A 475 4.69 -17.19 -9.70
C ASP A 475 5.65 -16.83 -10.85
N GLU A 476 5.23 -17.06 -12.10
CA GLU A 476 6.07 -16.83 -13.30
C GLU A 476 6.58 -15.39 -13.43
N ARG A 477 5.88 -14.42 -12.83
CA ARG A 477 6.28 -13.00 -12.78
C ARG A 477 7.49 -12.76 -11.89
N PHE A 478 7.74 -13.67 -10.93
CA PHE A 478 8.76 -13.57 -9.89
C PHE A 478 9.64 -14.82 -9.87
N PRO A 479 10.41 -15.04 -10.94
CA PRO A 479 11.26 -16.23 -11.05
C PRO A 479 12.32 -16.25 -9.94
N VAL A 480 12.61 -17.45 -9.45
CA VAL A 480 13.69 -17.70 -8.51
C VAL A 480 14.70 -18.65 -9.15
N ARG A 481 15.96 -18.23 -9.22
CA ARG A 481 17.10 -19.03 -9.67
C ARG A 481 18.07 -19.24 -8.52
N TRP A 482 18.45 -20.47 -8.29
CA TRP A 482 19.40 -20.87 -7.26
C TRP A 482 20.58 -21.59 -7.88
N CYS A 483 21.78 -21.01 -7.77
CA CYS A 483 23.00 -21.54 -8.35
C CYS A 483 23.99 -21.91 -7.24
N THR A 484 24.59 -23.11 -7.33
CA THR A 484 25.55 -23.60 -6.34
C THR A 484 26.78 -24.20 -7.00
N GLN A 485 27.91 -24.09 -6.33
CA GLN A 485 29.22 -24.64 -6.76
C GLN A 485 30.05 -25.00 -5.54
N ASN A 486 31.12 -25.77 -5.77
CA ASN A 486 32.13 -26.13 -4.75
C ASN A 486 33.15 -24.99 -4.57
N GLY A 487 32.70 -23.80 -4.18
CA GLY A 487 33.53 -22.63 -3.95
C GLY A 487 33.42 -22.13 -2.51
N GLY A 488 34.35 -21.28 -2.10
CA GLY A 488 34.31 -20.52 -0.87
C GLY A 488 33.68 -19.14 -1.08
N HIS A 489 34.01 -18.18 -0.20
CA HIS A 489 33.46 -16.82 -0.17
C HIS A 489 34.04 -15.93 -1.29
N ILE A 490 33.59 -16.11 -2.53
CA ILE A 490 33.97 -15.33 -3.71
C ILE A 490 32.75 -15.11 -4.62
N TRP A 491 32.72 -14.01 -5.38
CA TRP A 491 31.62 -13.76 -6.33
C TRP A 491 31.90 -14.33 -7.73
N ASP A 492 33.19 -14.43 -8.14
CA ASP A 492 33.61 -14.77 -9.50
C ASP A 492 33.90 -16.28 -9.68
N HIS A 493 32.98 -17.12 -9.18
CA HIS A 493 33.08 -18.56 -9.28
C HIS A 493 33.36 -19.02 -10.72
N LYS A 494 34.24 -20.03 -10.85
CA LYS A 494 34.64 -20.62 -12.14
C LYS A 494 34.42 -22.11 -12.13
N ASP A 495 33.95 -22.64 -13.22
CA ASP A 495 33.87 -24.10 -13.41
C ASP A 495 35.26 -24.73 -13.53
N PRO A 496 35.41 -26.01 -13.19
CA PRO A 496 36.66 -26.72 -13.33
C PRO A 496 37.25 -26.58 -14.75
N GLY A 497 38.50 -26.12 -14.81
CA GLY A 497 39.19 -25.91 -16.09
C GLY A 497 38.85 -24.64 -16.86
N GLN A 498 37.87 -23.84 -16.37
CA GLN A 498 37.50 -22.58 -16.99
C GLN A 498 38.30 -21.41 -16.41
N GLN A 499 38.65 -20.44 -17.27
CA GLN A 499 39.34 -19.21 -16.84
C GLN A 499 38.34 -18.08 -16.48
N GLN A 500 37.18 -18.12 -17.09
CA GLN A 500 36.14 -17.10 -16.89
C GLN A 500 35.10 -17.54 -15.85
N SER A 501 34.59 -16.58 -15.09
CA SER A 501 33.46 -16.80 -14.19
C SER A 501 32.19 -17.04 -15.00
N TRP A 502 31.38 -17.99 -14.54
CA TRP A 502 30.04 -18.25 -15.09
C TRP A 502 28.98 -17.30 -14.49
N VAL A 503 29.26 -16.71 -13.33
CA VAL A 503 28.29 -15.90 -12.55
C VAL A 503 27.76 -14.69 -13.33
N PRO A 504 28.60 -13.87 -14.00
CA PRO A 504 28.10 -12.70 -14.72
C PRO A 504 27.15 -13.05 -15.86
N GLN A 505 27.49 -14.10 -16.66
CA GLN A 505 26.64 -14.53 -17.77
C GLN A 505 25.28 -15.03 -17.25
N THR A 506 25.30 -15.87 -16.21
CA THR A 506 24.08 -16.42 -15.61
C THR A 506 23.18 -15.32 -15.01
N THR A 507 23.79 -14.30 -14.41
CA THR A 507 23.06 -13.13 -13.88
C THR A 507 22.48 -12.28 -15.01
N TRP A 508 23.26 -12.06 -16.07
CA TRP A 508 22.80 -11.32 -17.26
C TRP A 508 21.59 -12.01 -17.91
N ASP A 509 21.67 -13.34 -18.07
CA ASP A 509 20.57 -14.15 -18.60
C ASP A 509 19.34 -14.10 -17.69
N PHE A 510 19.54 -14.05 -16.38
CA PHE A 510 18.45 -13.92 -15.41
C PHE A 510 17.76 -12.54 -15.53
N PHE A 511 18.52 -11.45 -15.56
CA PHE A 511 17.96 -10.10 -15.71
C PHE A 511 17.30 -9.86 -17.08
N ASN A 512 17.73 -10.58 -18.11
CA ASN A 512 17.11 -10.51 -19.43
C ASN A 512 15.80 -11.32 -19.57
N LYS A 513 15.37 -12.02 -18.52
CA LYS A 513 14.03 -12.61 -18.48
C LYS A 513 12.94 -11.53 -18.47
N PHE A 514 13.27 -10.33 -17.97
CA PHE A 514 12.35 -9.22 -17.75
C PHE A 514 12.29 -8.20 -18.88
#